data_cc564ba4f3e482930079c102f6a461ed
#
_entry.id   cc564ba4f3e482930079c102f6a461ed
#
_cell.length_a   1.000
_cell.length_b   1.000
_cell.length_c   1.000
_cell.angle_alpha   90.00
_cell.angle_beta   90.00
_cell.angle_gamma   90.00
#
_symmetry.space_group_name_H-M   'P 1'
#
loop_
_entity.id
_entity.type
_entity.pdbx_description
1 polymer ?
#
loop_
_entity_poly.entity_id
_entity_poly.type
_entity_poly.pdbx_seq_one_letter_code
_entity_poly.pdbx_strand_id
1 'polypeptide(L)'
;SKSVALALGYWSDATLFRSGATLSMGTNKQLPGVVLEDRLAFFNFMSEADITGPLDHFFSQFYSGLAQLEQMLGDGRSWLLGRSPSWADLACYSPAWMCSANIAGGDALLDRLPATRDWMARVAEIGHGNRLSITTSEALTVSVNTAADLPAGVSASAWPSLRVDTQVSVVPDDYGIDPSVGALVTLNDDEIAIVRKHEDAGEVVVHFPRMGYRVLPCEGKDV
;
A
#
# COMPACT_ATOMS: atom_id res chain seq x y z
N SER A 1 -19.35 -2.65 -1.82
CA SER A 1 -19.18 -2.80 -0.36
C SER A 1 -17.72 -2.61 0.03
N LYS A 2 -17.44 -2.32 1.31
CA LYS A 2 -16.08 -2.20 1.88
C LYS A 2 -15.23 -3.44 1.55
N SER A 3 -15.79 -4.63 1.75
CA SER A 3 -15.09 -5.91 1.54
C SER A 3 -14.63 -6.10 0.09
N VAL A 4 -15.47 -5.72 -0.89
CA VAL A 4 -15.10 -5.82 -2.32
C VAL A 4 -14.00 -4.79 -2.65
N ALA A 5 -14.07 -3.59 -2.09
CA ALA A 5 -13.03 -2.58 -2.28
C ALA A 5 -11.67 -3.05 -1.73
N LEU A 6 -11.66 -3.66 -0.55
CA LEU A 6 -10.46 -4.25 0.03
C LEU A 6 -9.93 -5.42 -0.80
N ALA A 7 -10.81 -6.33 -1.26
CA ALA A 7 -10.40 -7.45 -2.11
C ALA A 7 -9.74 -6.98 -3.43
N LEU A 8 -10.31 -5.95 -4.07
CA LEU A 8 -9.69 -5.34 -5.26
C LEU A 8 -8.37 -4.66 -4.94
N GLY A 9 -8.22 -4.01 -3.79
CA GLY A 9 -6.97 -3.42 -3.35
C GLY A 9 -5.86 -4.49 -3.20
N TYR A 10 -6.16 -5.59 -2.50
CA TYR A 10 -5.21 -6.70 -2.36
C TYR A 10 -4.87 -7.38 -3.69
N TRP A 11 -5.87 -7.59 -4.55
CA TRP A 11 -5.63 -8.11 -5.89
C TRP A 11 -4.72 -7.17 -6.70
N SER A 12 -4.96 -5.87 -6.65
CA SER A 12 -4.16 -4.85 -7.34
C SER A 12 -2.70 -4.87 -6.86
N ASP A 13 -2.48 -4.95 -5.55
CA ASP A 13 -1.13 -5.04 -5.00
C ASP A 13 -0.43 -6.34 -5.39
N ALA A 14 -1.09 -7.47 -5.22
CA ALA A 14 -0.51 -8.78 -5.50
C ALA A 14 -0.22 -9.03 -6.99
N THR A 15 -0.93 -8.38 -7.91
CA THR A 15 -0.82 -8.63 -9.35
C THR A 15 -0.29 -7.43 -10.12
N LEU A 16 -1.03 -6.33 -10.14
CA LEU A 16 -0.67 -5.13 -10.90
C LEU A 16 0.60 -4.47 -10.36
N PHE A 17 0.63 -4.19 -9.05
CA PHE A 17 1.76 -3.48 -8.46
C PHE A 17 3.06 -4.27 -8.62
N ARG A 18 3.07 -5.56 -8.28
CA ARG A 18 4.29 -6.38 -8.35
C ARG A 18 4.85 -6.45 -9.78
N SER A 19 4.01 -6.75 -10.76
CA SER A 19 4.43 -6.77 -12.17
C SER A 19 4.85 -5.37 -12.65
N GLY A 20 4.08 -4.33 -12.29
CA GLY A 20 4.37 -2.94 -12.65
C GLY A 20 5.68 -2.43 -12.03
N ALA A 21 5.95 -2.75 -10.77
CA ALA A 21 7.19 -2.39 -10.09
C ALA A 21 8.40 -3.06 -10.75
N THR A 22 8.32 -4.35 -11.05
CA THR A 22 9.39 -5.07 -11.76
C THR A 22 9.64 -4.47 -13.15
N LEU A 23 8.58 -4.15 -13.91
CA LEU A 23 8.71 -3.48 -15.21
C LEU A 23 9.30 -2.08 -15.09
N SER A 24 8.87 -1.29 -14.11
CA SER A 24 9.40 0.05 -13.86
C SER A 24 10.91 -0.01 -13.61
N MET A 25 11.38 -0.95 -12.79
CA MET A 25 12.80 -1.16 -12.52
C MET A 25 13.54 -1.68 -13.78
N GLY A 26 13.01 -2.70 -14.43
CA GLY A 26 13.66 -3.36 -15.57
C GLY A 26 13.70 -2.51 -16.84
N THR A 27 12.75 -1.60 -17.06
CA THR A 27 12.73 -0.70 -18.22
C THR A 27 13.51 0.60 -17.99
N ASN A 28 13.77 0.99 -16.74
CA ASN A 28 14.52 2.21 -16.42
C ASN A 28 16.02 1.93 -16.30
N LYS A 29 16.73 2.06 -17.41
CA LYS A 29 18.18 1.79 -17.48
C LYS A 29 19.07 2.83 -16.81
N GLN A 30 18.51 3.90 -16.26
CA GLN A 30 19.25 5.01 -15.65
C GLN A 30 19.09 5.06 -14.12
N LEU A 31 18.52 4.03 -13.50
CA LEU A 31 18.40 3.98 -12.05
C LEU A 31 19.80 3.95 -11.39
N PRO A 32 20.06 4.84 -10.41
CA PRO A 32 21.28 4.75 -9.62
C PRO A 32 21.39 3.40 -8.89
N GLY A 33 22.61 2.83 -8.80
CA GLY A 33 22.83 1.54 -8.15
C GLY A 33 22.30 1.48 -6.71
N VAL A 34 22.47 2.57 -5.94
CA VAL A 34 21.96 2.66 -4.57
C VAL A 34 20.42 2.54 -4.49
N VAL A 35 19.69 3.07 -5.48
CA VAL A 35 18.22 2.93 -5.55
C VAL A 35 17.83 1.50 -5.89
N LEU A 36 18.59 0.87 -6.79
CA LEU A 36 18.38 -0.52 -7.17
C LEU A 36 18.58 -1.46 -5.97
N GLU A 37 19.69 -1.30 -5.25
CA GLU A 37 20.01 -2.07 -4.04
C GLU A 37 18.92 -1.93 -2.97
N ASP A 38 18.49 -0.68 -2.69
CA ASP A 38 17.40 -0.38 -1.74
C ASP A 38 16.10 -1.10 -2.14
N ARG A 39 15.71 -1.01 -3.41
CA ARG A 39 14.48 -1.62 -3.89
C ARG A 39 14.52 -3.15 -3.88
N LEU A 40 15.64 -3.77 -4.22
CA LEU A 40 15.81 -5.22 -4.14
C LEU A 40 15.84 -5.71 -2.70
N ALA A 41 16.34 -4.92 -1.75
CA ALA A 41 16.27 -5.24 -0.33
C ALA A 41 14.83 -5.11 0.23
N PHE A 42 14.08 -4.11 -0.24
CA PHE A 42 12.72 -3.85 0.23
C PHE A 42 11.68 -4.80 -0.38
N PHE A 43 11.77 -5.06 -1.70
CA PHE A 43 10.82 -5.88 -2.45
C PHE A 43 11.30 -7.32 -2.59
N ASN A 44 10.80 -8.22 -1.75
CA ASN A 44 11.15 -9.64 -1.79
C ASN A 44 10.50 -10.45 -2.94
N PHE A 45 9.64 -9.80 -3.75
CA PHE A 45 8.94 -10.42 -4.87
C PHE A 45 9.66 -10.23 -6.22
N MET A 46 10.79 -9.53 -6.25
CA MET A 46 11.61 -9.36 -7.46
C MET A 46 13.09 -9.58 -7.13
N SER A 47 13.84 -10.02 -8.12
CA SER A 47 15.29 -10.22 -8.05
C SER A 47 16.00 -9.40 -9.12
N GLU A 48 17.33 -9.29 -9.01
CA GLU A 48 18.14 -8.68 -10.06
C GLU A 48 17.98 -9.40 -11.40
N ALA A 49 17.83 -10.72 -11.39
CA ALA A 49 17.59 -11.50 -12.60
C ALA A 49 16.25 -11.18 -13.28
N ASP A 50 15.21 -10.86 -12.49
CA ASP A 50 13.90 -10.47 -13.03
C ASP A 50 13.96 -9.11 -13.76
N ILE A 51 14.75 -8.16 -13.25
CA ILE A 51 14.82 -6.81 -13.83
C ILE A 51 15.90 -6.67 -14.92
N THR A 52 16.89 -7.56 -14.97
CA THR A 52 17.94 -7.57 -16.01
C THR A 52 17.68 -8.55 -17.13
N GLY A 53 16.82 -9.54 -16.90
CA GLY A 53 16.41 -10.57 -17.85
C GLY A 53 15.28 -10.14 -18.80
N PRO A 54 14.66 -11.10 -19.50
CA PRO A 54 13.50 -10.85 -20.35
C PRO A 54 12.28 -10.41 -19.54
N LEU A 55 11.65 -9.31 -19.95
CA LEU A 55 10.51 -8.71 -19.24
C LEU A 55 9.13 -9.16 -19.76
N ASP A 56 9.09 -10.03 -20.80
CA ASP A 56 7.85 -10.45 -21.47
C ASP A 56 6.80 -11.03 -20.52
N HIS A 57 7.26 -11.82 -19.54
CA HIS A 57 6.37 -12.38 -18.50
C HIS A 57 5.68 -11.27 -17.72
N PHE A 58 6.43 -10.30 -17.22
CA PHE A 58 5.89 -9.19 -16.41
C PHE A 58 4.99 -8.27 -17.24
N PHE A 59 5.34 -8.01 -18.52
CA PHE A 59 4.45 -7.30 -19.44
C PHE A 59 3.14 -8.04 -19.65
N SER A 60 3.18 -9.36 -19.85
CA SER A 60 1.98 -10.18 -20.02
C SER A 60 1.09 -10.15 -18.77
N GLN A 61 1.67 -10.31 -17.56
CA GLN A 61 0.92 -10.28 -16.31
C GLN A 61 0.32 -8.89 -16.05
N PHE A 62 1.11 -7.83 -16.22
CA PHE A 62 0.66 -6.47 -16.02
C PHE A 62 -0.47 -6.09 -16.98
N TYR A 63 -0.31 -6.39 -18.27
CA TYR A 63 -1.34 -6.16 -19.29
C TYR A 63 -2.62 -6.95 -19.00
N SER A 64 -2.49 -8.21 -18.58
CA SER A 64 -3.64 -9.01 -18.19
C SER A 64 -4.41 -8.40 -17.02
N GLY A 65 -3.70 -7.85 -16.03
CA GLY A 65 -4.32 -7.12 -14.93
C GLY A 65 -5.03 -5.84 -15.38
N LEU A 66 -4.39 -5.03 -16.24
CA LEU A 66 -5.04 -3.84 -16.82
C LEU A 66 -6.26 -4.21 -17.65
N ALA A 67 -6.23 -5.33 -18.39
CA ALA A 67 -7.37 -5.82 -19.16
C ALA A 67 -8.53 -6.26 -18.27
N GLN A 68 -8.28 -6.71 -17.03
CA GLN A 68 -9.36 -6.94 -16.05
C GLN A 68 -10.04 -5.62 -15.63
N LEU A 69 -9.27 -4.53 -15.43
CA LEU A 69 -9.86 -3.21 -15.17
C LEU A 69 -10.71 -2.75 -16.35
N GLU A 70 -10.22 -2.92 -17.58
CA GLU A 70 -10.96 -2.61 -18.81
C GLU A 70 -12.30 -3.35 -18.87
N GLN A 71 -12.31 -4.65 -18.53
CA GLN A 71 -13.54 -5.44 -18.50
C GLN A 71 -14.50 -4.97 -17.39
N MET A 72 -13.99 -4.63 -16.20
CA MET A 72 -14.82 -4.11 -15.11
C MET A 72 -15.51 -2.79 -15.49
N LEU A 73 -14.87 -1.96 -16.29
CA LEU A 73 -15.35 -0.65 -16.74
C LEU A 73 -16.15 -0.74 -18.05
N GLY A 74 -16.13 -1.88 -18.72
CA GLY A 74 -16.72 -2.11 -20.04
C GLY A 74 -18.25 -1.99 -20.11
N ASP A 75 -18.94 -1.98 -18.97
CA ASP A 75 -20.39 -1.71 -18.89
C ASP A 75 -20.72 -0.20 -18.84
N GLY A 76 -19.71 0.67 -18.96
CA GLY A 76 -19.86 2.13 -18.96
C GLY A 76 -19.98 2.77 -17.58
N ARG A 77 -19.73 2.03 -16.50
CA ARG A 77 -19.67 2.62 -15.15
C ARG A 77 -18.49 3.58 -15.01
N SER A 78 -18.69 4.63 -14.22
CA SER A 78 -17.64 5.65 -14.01
C SER A 78 -16.53 5.19 -13.07
N TRP A 79 -16.83 4.30 -12.12
CA TRP A 79 -15.93 3.85 -11.06
C TRP A 79 -16.01 2.34 -10.89
N LEU A 80 -14.95 1.70 -10.42
CA LEU A 80 -14.86 0.23 -10.34
C LEU A 80 -16.03 -0.42 -9.57
N LEU A 81 -16.57 0.26 -8.55
CA LEU A 81 -17.68 -0.24 -7.76
C LEU A 81 -19.02 0.51 -7.99
N GLY A 82 -19.14 1.29 -9.06
CA GLY A 82 -20.41 1.88 -9.46
C GLY A 82 -20.40 3.38 -9.69
N ARG A 83 -21.17 4.14 -8.87
CA ARG A 83 -21.45 5.56 -9.15
C ARG A 83 -20.53 6.56 -8.49
N SER A 84 -19.76 6.15 -7.49
CA SER A 84 -18.87 7.02 -6.71
C SER A 84 -17.50 6.40 -6.60
N PRO A 85 -16.42 7.21 -6.52
CA PRO A 85 -15.09 6.71 -6.26
C PRO A 85 -15.04 5.98 -4.91
N SER A 86 -14.19 5.00 -4.84
CA SER A 86 -13.99 4.15 -3.67
C SER A 86 -12.51 3.86 -3.44
N TRP A 87 -12.19 3.21 -2.34
CA TRP A 87 -10.83 2.72 -2.09
C TRP A 87 -10.30 1.83 -3.24
N ALA A 88 -11.18 1.03 -3.88
CA ALA A 88 -10.80 0.21 -5.02
C ALA A 88 -10.23 1.03 -6.18
N ASP A 89 -10.83 2.19 -6.46
CA ASP A 89 -10.37 3.08 -7.53
C ASP A 89 -8.99 3.64 -7.23
N LEU A 90 -8.74 4.08 -5.99
CA LEU A 90 -7.45 4.62 -5.59
C LEU A 90 -6.35 3.54 -5.57
N ALA A 91 -6.66 2.36 -5.01
CA ALA A 91 -5.72 1.25 -4.93
C ALA A 91 -5.33 0.69 -6.31
N CYS A 92 -6.29 0.59 -7.24
CA CYS A 92 -6.02 0.14 -8.60
C CYS A 92 -5.39 1.22 -9.49
N TYR A 93 -5.67 2.49 -9.20
CA TYR A 93 -5.10 3.61 -9.96
C TYR A 93 -3.59 3.70 -9.83
N SER A 94 -3.03 3.52 -8.64
CA SER A 94 -1.60 3.66 -8.39
C SER A 94 -0.74 2.79 -9.33
N PRO A 95 -0.92 1.46 -9.42
CA PRO A 95 -0.15 0.64 -10.35
C PRO A 95 -0.52 0.90 -11.82
N ALA A 96 -1.77 1.25 -12.14
CA ALA A 96 -2.15 1.63 -13.51
C ALA A 96 -1.44 2.92 -13.95
N TRP A 97 -1.31 3.89 -13.05
CA TRP A 97 -0.56 5.13 -13.28
C TRP A 97 0.94 4.85 -13.54
N MET A 98 1.53 3.86 -12.86
CA MET A 98 2.92 3.45 -13.12
C MET A 98 3.15 3.09 -14.59
N CYS A 99 2.12 2.63 -15.30
CA CYS A 99 2.20 2.28 -16.72
C CYS A 99 2.69 3.45 -17.56
N SER A 100 2.02 4.60 -17.45
CA SER A 100 2.39 5.79 -18.22
C SER A 100 3.59 6.54 -17.64
N ALA A 101 3.75 6.54 -16.30
CA ALA A 101 4.74 7.36 -15.64
C ALA A 101 6.14 6.73 -15.59
N ASN A 102 6.23 5.41 -15.42
CA ASN A 102 7.48 4.76 -15.05
C ASN A 102 7.89 3.58 -15.96
N ILE A 103 7.00 3.08 -16.83
CA ILE A 103 7.30 1.94 -17.68
C ILE A 103 7.55 2.43 -19.11
N ALA A 104 8.73 2.16 -19.67
CA ALA A 104 9.02 2.53 -21.04
C ALA A 104 8.05 1.83 -22.02
N GLY A 105 7.35 2.61 -22.84
CA GLY A 105 6.32 2.11 -23.76
C GLY A 105 4.96 1.82 -23.07
N GLY A 106 4.79 2.19 -21.80
CA GLY A 106 3.56 1.95 -21.06
C GLY A 106 2.32 2.59 -21.66
N ASP A 107 2.43 3.80 -22.21
CA ASP A 107 1.31 4.47 -22.88
C ASP A 107 0.72 3.65 -24.02
N ALA A 108 1.57 2.95 -24.78
CA ALA A 108 1.11 2.08 -25.86
C ALA A 108 0.26 0.88 -25.37
N LEU A 109 0.45 0.45 -24.11
CA LEU A 109 -0.42 -0.55 -23.49
C LEU A 109 -1.80 0.05 -23.17
N LEU A 110 -1.83 1.27 -22.62
CA LEU A 110 -3.07 1.98 -22.26
C LEU A 110 -3.88 2.42 -23.49
N ASP A 111 -3.26 2.68 -24.63
CA ASP A 111 -3.97 3.01 -25.88
C ASP A 111 -4.95 1.91 -26.34
N ARG A 112 -4.72 0.68 -25.90
CA ARG A 112 -5.56 -0.47 -26.17
C ARG A 112 -6.68 -0.68 -25.14
N LEU A 113 -6.76 0.17 -24.12
CA LEU A 113 -7.62 0.06 -22.93
C LEU A 113 -8.35 1.38 -22.70
N PRO A 114 -9.27 1.80 -23.58
CA PRO A 114 -9.87 3.13 -23.55
C PRO A 114 -10.71 3.38 -22.30
N ALA A 115 -11.47 2.41 -21.79
CA ALA A 115 -12.27 2.59 -20.58
C ALA A 115 -11.38 2.77 -19.35
N THR A 116 -10.25 2.05 -19.29
CA THR A 116 -9.25 2.20 -18.23
C THR A 116 -8.58 3.58 -18.31
N ARG A 117 -8.20 4.03 -19.50
CA ARG A 117 -7.61 5.37 -19.70
C ARG A 117 -8.57 6.48 -19.27
N ASP A 118 -9.83 6.41 -19.65
CA ASP A 118 -10.87 7.37 -19.26
C ASP A 118 -11.13 7.34 -17.74
N TRP A 119 -11.12 6.16 -17.13
CA TRP A 119 -11.23 6.01 -15.70
C TRP A 119 -10.02 6.61 -14.98
N MET A 120 -8.81 6.38 -15.46
CA MET A 120 -7.59 6.99 -14.90
C MET A 120 -7.64 8.51 -14.93
N ALA A 121 -8.14 9.11 -16.03
CA ALA A 121 -8.33 10.55 -16.13
C ALA A 121 -9.32 11.05 -15.05
N ARG A 122 -10.45 10.36 -14.85
CA ARG A 122 -11.43 10.72 -13.79
C ARG A 122 -10.85 10.61 -12.38
N VAL A 123 -10.03 9.58 -12.10
CA VAL A 123 -9.33 9.48 -10.79
C VAL A 123 -8.37 10.65 -10.61
N ALA A 124 -7.60 10.99 -11.63
CA ALA A 124 -6.68 12.13 -11.60
C ALA A 124 -7.39 13.48 -11.36
N GLU A 125 -8.59 13.67 -11.88
CA GLU A 125 -9.42 14.87 -11.68
C GLU A 125 -9.85 15.09 -10.22
N ILE A 126 -9.86 14.05 -9.37
CA ILE A 126 -10.13 14.20 -7.92
C ILE A 126 -9.09 15.14 -7.30
N GLY A 127 -7.86 15.13 -7.82
CA GLY A 127 -6.76 15.99 -7.36
C GLY A 127 -6.30 15.65 -5.95
N HIS A 128 -5.66 16.63 -5.31
CA HIS A 128 -4.99 16.46 -4.01
C HIS A 128 -5.61 17.30 -2.88
N GLY A 129 -6.81 17.86 -3.11
CA GLY A 129 -7.48 18.73 -2.16
C GLY A 129 -6.73 20.04 -1.91
N ASN A 130 -6.98 20.66 -0.75
CA ASN A 130 -6.34 21.90 -0.34
C ASN A 130 -5.10 21.60 0.51
N ARG A 131 -3.93 21.85 -0.05
CA ARG A 131 -2.66 21.60 0.63
C ARG A 131 -2.24 22.82 1.44
N LEU A 132 -1.96 22.61 2.73
CA LEU A 132 -1.23 23.54 3.58
C LEU A 132 0.16 22.96 3.86
N SER A 133 1.22 23.74 3.60
CA SER A 133 2.58 23.33 3.90
C SER A 133 2.93 23.69 5.34
N ILE A 134 3.44 22.75 6.10
CA ILE A 134 4.02 22.95 7.43
C ILE A 134 5.46 22.45 7.41
N THR A 135 6.30 22.96 8.29
CA THR A 135 7.66 22.47 8.50
C THR A 135 7.66 21.16 9.32
N THR A 136 8.74 20.40 9.25
CA THR A 136 8.93 19.21 10.09
C THR A 136 8.81 19.55 11.59
N SER A 137 9.38 20.69 12.01
CA SER A 137 9.30 21.13 13.42
C SER A 137 7.87 21.44 13.86
N GLU A 138 7.07 22.07 13.00
CA GLU A 138 5.65 22.32 13.28
C GLU A 138 4.86 21.00 13.38
N ALA A 139 5.12 20.03 12.49
CA ALA A 139 4.49 18.72 12.53
C ALA A 139 4.81 17.97 13.83
N LEU A 140 6.06 17.96 14.26
CA LEU A 140 6.48 17.37 15.55
C LEU A 140 5.83 18.09 16.74
N THR A 141 5.75 19.43 16.71
CA THR A 141 5.07 20.22 17.75
C THR A 141 3.59 19.86 17.85
N VAL A 142 2.90 19.68 16.72
CA VAL A 142 1.51 19.21 16.69
C VAL A 142 1.39 17.83 17.32
N SER A 143 2.29 16.89 16.96
CA SER A 143 2.27 15.53 17.51
C SER A 143 2.42 15.53 19.05
N VAL A 144 3.41 16.25 19.59
CA VAL A 144 3.66 16.32 21.04
C VAL A 144 2.49 16.93 21.82
N ASN A 145 1.81 17.92 21.24
CA ASN A 145 0.73 18.66 21.89
C ASN A 145 -0.67 18.05 21.66
N THR A 146 -0.79 17.00 20.85
CA THR A 146 -2.07 16.36 20.58
C THR A 146 -2.16 15.04 21.32
N ALA A 147 -3.18 14.91 22.18
CA ALA A 147 -3.48 13.62 22.79
C ALA A 147 -3.95 12.64 21.71
N ALA A 148 -3.35 11.45 21.68
CA ALA A 148 -3.80 10.39 20.80
C ALA A 148 -5.20 9.93 21.19
N ASP A 149 -6.13 9.91 20.22
CA ASP A 149 -7.43 9.24 20.43
C ASP A 149 -7.20 7.73 20.32
N LEU A 150 -7.39 7.04 21.43
CA LEU A 150 -7.13 5.61 21.57
C LEU A 150 -8.46 4.83 21.53
N PRO A 151 -8.92 4.37 20.37
CA PRO A 151 -9.98 3.38 20.33
C PRO A 151 -9.44 2.07 20.90
N ALA A 152 -9.58 1.88 22.20
CA ALA A 152 -9.04 0.73 22.89
C ALA A 152 -9.93 -0.50 22.75
N GLY A 153 -9.35 -1.63 22.45
CA GLY A 153 -10.03 -2.90 22.52
C GLY A 153 -9.37 -4.02 21.71
N VAL A 154 -9.22 -5.15 22.37
CA VAL A 154 -8.79 -6.40 21.70
C VAL A 154 -9.98 -7.32 21.64
N SER A 155 -10.42 -7.62 20.41
CA SER A 155 -11.48 -8.59 20.18
C SER A 155 -10.98 -10.00 20.48
N ALA A 156 -11.69 -10.70 21.34
CA ALA A 156 -11.36 -12.10 21.67
C ALA A 156 -11.45 -13.04 20.47
N SER A 157 -12.25 -12.71 19.46
CA SER A 157 -12.31 -13.45 18.19
C SER A 157 -11.09 -13.22 17.33
N ALA A 158 -10.46 -12.05 17.41
CA ALA A 158 -9.30 -11.71 16.60
C ALA A 158 -8.01 -12.44 17.08
N TRP A 159 -7.81 -12.54 18.40
CA TRP A 159 -6.66 -13.24 18.98
C TRP A 159 -6.87 -13.52 20.48
N PRO A 160 -7.33 -14.70 20.87
CA PRO A 160 -7.77 -15.00 22.25
C PRO A 160 -6.74 -14.78 23.35
N SER A 161 -5.44 -14.87 23.04
CA SER A 161 -4.34 -14.75 24.02
C SER A 161 -3.78 -13.33 24.18
N LEU A 162 -4.07 -12.40 23.24
CA LEU A 162 -3.59 -11.03 23.33
C LEU A 162 -4.52 -10.14 24.16
N ARG A 163 -3.95 -9.15 24.80
CA ARG A 163 -4.64 -8.16 25.64
C ARG A 163 -4.11 -6.77 25.32
N VAL A 164 -4.88 -5.75 25.65
CA VAL A 164 -4.40 -4.36 25.67
C VAL A 164 -3.14 -4.28 26.53
N ASP A 165 -2.23 -3.40 26.17
CA ASP A 165 -0.90 -3.19 26.78
C ASP A 165 0.11 -4.33 26.59
N THR A 166 -0.26 -5.42 25.90
CA THR A 166 0.74 -6.43 25.50
C THR A 166 1.77 -5.80 24.55
N GLN A 167 3.05 -5.95 24.86
CA GLN A 167 4.11 -5.57 23.93
C GLN A 167 4.10 -6.51 22.72
N VAL A 168 3.93 -5.94 21.54
CA VAL A 168 3.85 -6.69 20.27
C VAL A 168 4.77 -6.12 19.22
N SER A 169 5.16 -6.98 18.31
CA SER A 169 5.79 -6.63 17.04
C SER A 169 4.76 -6.80 15.93
N VAL A 170 4.52 -5.75 15.16
CA VAL A 170 3.65 -5.78 13.98
C VAL A 170 4.53 -5.74 12.73
N VAL A 171 4.37 -6.74 11.86
CA VAL A 171 5.24 -6.95 10.69
C VAL A 171 4.37 -7.18 9.46
N PRO A 172 4.61 -6.48 8.33
CA PRO A 172 3.99 -6.82 7.05
C PRO A 172 4.28 -8.29 6.69
N ASP A 173 3.39 -8.96 5.99
CA ASP A 173 3.57 -10.34 5.57
C ASP A 173 3.89 -10.50 4.07
N ASP A 174 4.03 -9.38 3.36
CA ASP A 174 4.32 -9.29 1.92
C ASP A 174 5.75 -8.79 1.62
N TYR A 175 6.02 -7.50 1.82
CA TYR A 175 7.34 -6.88 1.59
C TYR A 175 7.57 -5.75 2.59
N GLY A 176 8.81 -5.20 2.64
CA GLY A 176 9.16 -4.19 3.64
C GLY A 176 8.98 -4.72 5.07
N ILE A 177 9.49 -5.93 5.34
CA ILE A 177 9.23 -6.73 6.55
C ILE A 177 9.88 -6.20 7.84
N ASP A 178 10.10 -4.88 7.93
CA ASP A 178 10.63 -4.24 9.13
C ASP A 178 9.58 -4.20 10.25
N PRO A 179 9.92 -4.68 11.45
CA PRO A 179 8.97 -4.73 12.56
C PRO A 179 8.70 -3.36 13.17
N SER A 180 7.44 -3.11 13.48
CA SER A 180 7.02 -2.00 14.35
C SER A 180 6.65 -2.54 15.72
N VAL A 181 7.38 -2.11 16.76
CA VAL A 181 7.19 -2.58 18.14
C VAL A 181 6.45 -1.53 18.96
N GLY A 182 5.50 -1.95 19.78
CA GLY A 182 4.76 -1.07 20.71
C GLY A 182 3.76 -1.82 21.58
N ALA A 183 3.11 -1.08 22.47
CA ALA A 183 2.04 -1.61 23.30
C ALA A 183 0.74 -1.71 22.48
N LEU A 184 0.11 -2.88 22.45
CA LEU A 184 -1.12 -3.11 21.72
C LEU A 184 -2.28 -2.31 22.34
N VAL A 185 -2.99 -1.55 21.51
CA VAL A 185 -4.17 -0.78 21.92
C VAL A 185 -5.44 -1.36 21.31
N THR A 186 -5.38 -1.64 20.01
CA THR A 186 -6.53 -2.16 19.26
C THR A 186 -6.12 -3.38 18.45
N LEU A 187 -6.96 -4.40 18.48
CA LEU A 187 -6.90 -5.55 17.58
C LEU A 187 -8.31 -6.06 17.32
N ASN A 188 -8.81 -5.82 16.11
CA ASN A 188 -10.15 -6.24 15.69
C ASN A 188 -10.12 -6.75 14.24
N ASP A 189 -11.28 -6.89 13.60
CA ASP A 189 -11.39 -7.41 12.23
C ASP A 189 -10.91 -6.44 11.17
N ASP A 190 -10.75 -5.15 11.50
CA ASP A 190 -10.41 -4.08 10.56
C ASP A 190 -8.98 -3.56 10.74
N GLU A 191 -8.47 -3.52 11.98
CA GLU A 191 -7.21 -2.84 12.29
C GLU A 191 -6.42 -3.47 13.45
N ILE A 192 -5.14 -3.11 13.45
CA ILE A 192 -4.20 -3.26 14.55
C ILE A 192 -3.72 -1.85 14.90
N ALA A 193 -3.73 -1.47 16.18
CA ALA A 193 -3.12 -0.21 16.62
C ALA A 193 -2.17 -0.47 17.80
N ILE A 194 -1.00 0.15 17.75
CA ILE A 194 0.02 0.10 18.81
C ILE A 194 0.44 1.50 19.23
N VAL A 195 0.73 1.68 20.50
CA VAL A 195 1.34 2.90 21.05
C VAL A 195 2.86 2.75 21.04
N ARG A 196 3.54 3.79 20.56
CA ARG A 196 5.00 3.92 20.59
C ARG A 196 5.41 5.27 21.17
N LYS A 197 6.54 5.28 21.85
CA LYS A 197 7.22 6.54 22.23
C LYS A 197 8.30 6.87 21.23
N HIS A 198 8.32 8.11 20.78
CA HIS A 198 9.35 8.66 19.91
C HIS A 198 9.95 9.90 20.60
N GLU A 199 11.26 10.05 20.53
CA GLU A 199 11.98 11.13 21.25
C GLU A 199 11.49 12.53 20.86
N ASP A 200 11.21 12.77 19.56
CA ASP A 200 10.81 14.07 19.05
C ASP A 200 9.30 14.24 18.89
N ALA A 201 8.56 13.16 18.66
CA ALA A 201 7.13 13.19 18.38
C ALA A 201 6.26 12.88 19.63
N GLY A 202 6.87 12.47 20.74
CA GLY A 202 6.16 12.05 21.94
C GLY A 202 5.52 10.66 21.80
N GLU A 203 4.35 10.50 22.38
CA GLU A 203 3.56 9.27 22.26
C GLU A 203 2.74 9.31 20.98
N VAL A 204 2.91 8.30 20.12
CA VAL A 204 2.21 8.17 18.85
C VAL A 204 1.49 6.84 18.76
N VAL A 205 0.32 6.84 18.12
CA VAL A 205 -0.42 5.62 17.79
C VAL A 205 -0.19 5.29 16.33
N VAL A 206 0.26 4.07 16.07
CA VAL A 206 0.47 3.57 14.71
C VAL A 206 -0.64 2.59 14.39
N HIS A 207 -1.41 2.87 13.35
CA HIS A 207 -2.51 2.06 12.87
C HIS A 207 -2.07 1.25 11.64
N PHE A 208 -2.41 -0.03 11.63
CA PHE A 208 -2.19 -0.94 10.53
C PHE A 208 -3.51 -1.58 10.12
N PRO A 209 -3.72 -1.87 8.84
CA PRO A 209 -4.79 -2.77 8.42
C PRO A 209 -4.68 -4.12 9.14
N ARG A 210 -5.82 -4.75 9.44
CA ARG A 210 -5.78 -6.09 10.06
C ARG A 210 -5.20 -7.15 9.13
N MET A 211 -5.56 -7.09 7.86
CA MET A 211 -5.07 -8.04 6.85
C MET A 211 -3.72 -7.58 6.30
N GLY A 212 -2.83 -8.55 6.04
CA GLY A 212 -1.50 -8.30 5.50
C GLY A 212 -0.44 -7.99 6.58
N TYR A 213 -0.80 -8.13 7.87
CA TYR A 213 0.13 -7.90 8.98
C TYR A 213 0.06 -9.00 10.03
N ARG A 214 1.22 -9.47 10.44
CA ARG A 214 1.40 -10.38 11.57
C ARG A 214 1.58 -9.59 12.85
N VAL A 215 0.90 -10.03 13.91
CA VAL A 215 1.07 -9.50 15.27
C VAL A 215 1.74 -10.58 16.09
N LEU A 216 2.89 -10.31 16.64
CA LEU A 216 3.67 -11.27 17.41
C LEU A 216 3.89 -10.71 18.82
N PRO A 217 3.55 -11.44 19.90
CA PRO A 217 3.94 -11.03 21.23
C PRO A 217 5.47 -10.91 21.29
N CYS A 218 5.98 -9.82 21.87
CA CYS A 218 7.39 -9.75 22.22
C CYS A 218 7.62 -10.68 23.40
N GLU A 219 8.39 -11.77 23.21
CA GLU A 219 8.86 -12.57 24.34
C GLU A 219 9.71 -11.66 25.23
N GLY A 220 9.36 -11.58 26.54
CA GLY A 220 10.01 -10.70 27.49
C GLY A 220 11.53 -10.96 27.56
N LYS A 221 12.28 -10.18 26.78
CA LYS A 221 13.63 -9.80 27.12
C LYS A 221 13.51 -8.35 27.55
N ASP A 222 13.79 -8.13 28.83
CA ASP A 222 13.86 -6.82 29.45
C ASP A 222 14.55 -5.81 28.53
N VAL A 223 13.86 -4.70 28.25
CA VAL A 223 14.39 -3.51 27.57
C VAL A 223 15.11 -2.66 28.60
#